data_c6b9196f69f5e155deac0ce3230e008b
#
_entry.id   c6b9196f69f5e155deac0ce3230e008b
#
_cell.length_a   1.000
_cell.length_b   1.000
_cell.length_c   1.000
_cell.angle_alpha   90.00
_cell.angle_beta   90.00
_cell.angle_gamma   90.00
#
_symmetry.space_group_name_H-M   'P 1'
#
loop_
_entity.id
_entity.type
_entity.pdbx_description
1 polymer ?
#
loop_
_entity_poly.entity_id
_entity_poly.type
_entity_poly.pdbx_seq_one_letter_code
_entity_poly.pdbx_strand_id
1 'polypeptide(L)'
;MTPHRRRTLQTLAAWAASAAGGLPLVGRAAEGGLPSANHGDSSPEWDKLRNALYPGHTLVADGSVVQIAAPLRAAYGASVPVRITSKLAQTPQRWVRRMAVVVDKNPSPLAVNLALTPLMGQADFELRLRVDEYSHVRVVVELNDGTLHTDSRYVKTSGGCSAPPNRGALQLIGRTQFRLQAPPRFGETNSAEVTVIHPNDTGFELNQVTVMYIPPHFVRTLKVSYNGAPVFDADLDFSVSENPTLRFNFVPAGPGELRAQVVDSHEAQFTGVLSLT
;
A
#
# COMPACT_ATOMS: atom_id res chain seq x y z
N MET A 1 -60.38 -2.90 58.20
CA MET A 1 -60.17 -4.30 58.65
C MET A 1 -58.67 -4.58 58.56
N THR A 2 -58.12 -4.78 59.72
CA THR A 2 -56.72 -4.98 60.09
C THR A 2 -56.23 -6.41 59.74
N PRO A 3 -55.04 -6.78 60.21
CA PRO A 3 -53.68 -6.77 59.55
C PRO A 3 -53.12 -8.20 59.61
N HIS A 4 -51.93 -8.39 58.99
CA HIS A 4 -50.99 -9.37 59.56
C HIS A 4 -49.56 -9.08 59.25
N ARG A 5 -48.84 -8.77 60.30
CA ARG A 5 -47.34 -8.80 60.38
C ARG A 5 -46.84 -10.23 60.19
N ARG A 6 -45.75 -10.41 59.58
CA ARG A 6 -44.71 -11.39 59.98
C ARG A 6 -43.29 -10.85 59.73
N ARG A 7 -42.59 -10.80 60.85
CA ARG A 7 -41.12 -10.62 60.97
C ARG A 7 -40.45 -11.92 60.57
N THR A 8 -39.27 -11.83 59.94
CA THR A 8 -38.19 -12.80 60.19
C THR A 8 -36.87 -12.20 59.70
N LEU A 9 -36.04 -11.92 60.66
CA LEU A 9 -34.64 -12.36 60.87
C LEU A 9 -33.60 -11.97 59.86
N GLN A 10 -32.78 -11.03 60.33
CA GLN A 10 -31.45 -10.68 59.85
C GLN A 10 -30.48 -11.86 60.01
N THR A 11 -29.75 -12.21 59.00
CA THR A 11 -28.45 -12.89 59.13
C THR A 11 -27.42 -12.09 58.37
N LEU A 12 -26.54 -11.48 59.14
CA LEU A 12 -25.30 -10.84 58.67
C LEU A 12 -24.34 -11.95 58.20
N ALA A 13 -23.99 -11.93 56.93
CA ALA A 13 -22.82 -12.66 56.44
C ALA A 13 -21.81 -11.63 55.93
N ALA A 14 -20.73 -11.47 56.69
CA ALA A 14 -19.57 -10.70 56.31
C ALA A 14 -18.82 -11.41 55.14
N TRP A 15 -18.73 -10.78 54.02
CA TRP A 15 -17.85 -11.21 52.94
C TRP A 15 -16.63 -10.30 52.90
N ALA A 16 -15.47 -10.91 53.17
CA ALA A 16 -14.18 -10.29 53.02
C ALA A 16 -13.93 -9.94 51.54
N ALA A 17 -13.75 -8.66 51.26
CA ALA A 17 -13.34 -8.20 49.94
C ALA A 17 -11.85 -8.45 49.76
N SER A 18 -11.48 -9.48 49.02
CA SER A 18 -10.12 -9.64 48.48
C SER A 18 -9.96 -8.71 47.27
N ALA A 19 -9.25 -7.61 47.45
CA ALA A 19 -8.82 -6.73 46.37
C ALA A 19 -7.73 -7.43 45.59
N ALA A 20 -8.09 -8.18 44.56
CA ALA A 20 -7.16 -8.59 43.52
C ALA A 20 -6.99 -7.42 42.52
N GLY A 21 -5.88 -6.71 42.63
CA GLY A 21 -5.49 -5.68 41.69
C GLY A 21 -5.30 -6.27 40.30
N GLY A 22 -6.35 -6.22 39.47
CA GLY A 22 -6.25 -6.47 38.06
C GLY A 22 -5.54 -5.30 37.36
N LEU A 23 -4.28 -5.50 36.99
CA LEU A 23 -3.61 -4.62 36.03
C LEU A 23 -4.39 -4.64 34.73
N PRO A 24 -4.70 -3.49 34.11
CA PRO A 24 -5.30 -3.49 32.79
C PRO A 24 -4.28 -4.11 31.82
N LEU A 25 -4.58 -5.27 31.31
CA LEU A 25 -3.95 -5.80 30.09
C LEU A 25 -4.30 -4.82 28.98
N VAL A 26 -3.42 -3.85 28.74
CA VAL A 26 -3.41 -3.10 27.50
C VAL A 26 -3.12 -4.13 26.42
N GLY A 27 -4.18 -4.63 25.82
CA GLY A 27 -4.08 -5.44 24.62
C GLY A 27 -3.41 -4.59 23.56
N ARG A 28 -2.08 -4.78 23.37
CA ARG A 28 -1.45 -4.42 22.12
C ARG A 28 -2.25 -5.16 21.05
N ALA A 29 -3.01 -4.41 20.25
CA ALA A 29 -3.50 -4.94 19.01
C ALA A 29 -2.26 -5.47 18.30
N ALA A 30 -2.18 -6.78 18.18
CA ALA A 30 -1.16 -7.41 17.38
C ALA A 30 -1.31 -6.80 16.00
N GLU A 31 -0.28 -6.11 15.52
CA GLU A 31 -0.14 -5.82 14.12
C GLU A 31 -0.21 -7.18 13.44
N GLY A 32 -1.40 -7.50 12.92
CA GLY A 32 -1.72 -8.84 12.43
C GLY A 32 -1.13 -9.08 11.05
N GLY A 33 0.17 -8.92 10.94
CA GLY A 33 0.92 -9.56 9.89
C GLY A 33 1.16 -11.01 10.35
N LEU A 34 0.60 -11.97 9.64
CA LEU A 34 1.16 -13.31 9.73
C LEU A 34 2.67 -13.18 9.53
N PRO A 35 3.48 -13.95 10.28
CA PRO A 35 4.93 -13.94 10.06
C PRO A 35 5.20 -14.07 8.58
N SER A 36 6.22 -13.36 8.09
CA SER A 36 6.76 -13.60 6.75
C SER A 36 6.86 -15.10 6.58
N ALA A 37 5.97 -15.63 5.77
CA ALA A 37 5.90 -17.06 5.67
C ALA A 37 6.95 -17.48 4.66
N ASN A 38 8.05 -17.97 5.13
CA ASN A 38 8.81 -18.99 4.41
C ASN A 38 7.95 -20.26 4.16
N HIS A 39 6.64 -20.12 4.17
CA HIS A 39 5.66 -21.19 4.15
C HIS A 39 4.94 -21.18 2.83
N GLY A 40 5.49 -21.94 1.86
CA GLY A 40 4.72 -22.26 0.68
C GLY A 40 4.18 -21.04 -0.07
N ASP A 41 4.90 -19.92 -0.04
CA ASP A 41 4.60 -18.70 -0.80
C ASP A 41 4.72 -18.91 -2.32
N SER A 42 5.09 -20.11 -2.73
CA SER A 42 5.09 -20.52 -4.13
C SER A 42 3.66 -20.79 -4.58
N SER A 43 3.31 -20.21 -5.70
CA SER A 43 2.09 -20.54 -6.44
C SER A 43 2.48 -20.81 -7.89
N PRO A 44 1.70 -21.59 -8.65
CA PRO A 44 1.96 -21.80 -10.06
C PRO A 44 2.03 -20.49 -10.86
N GLU A 45 1.24 -19.50 -10.45
CA GLU A 45 1.23 -18.16 -11.03
C GLU A 45 2.55 -17.44 -10.73
N TRP A 46 2.98 -17.46 -9.46
CA TRP A 46 4.25 -16.84 -9.07
C TRP A 46 5.45 -17.48 -9.74
N ASP A 47 5.49 -18.80 -9.85
CA ASP A 47 6.62 -19.47 -10.49
C ASP A 47 6.78 -19.07 -11.96
N LYS A 48 5.67 -18.89 -12.69
CA LYS A 48 5.68 -18.36 -14.06
C LYS A 48 6.15 -16.90 -14.09
N LEU A 49 5.59 -16.05 -13.23
CA LEU A 49 5.94 -14.63 -13.15
C LEU A 49 7.40 -14.43 -12.78
N ARG A 50 7.88 -15.14 -11.76
CA ARG A 50 9.27 -15.07 -11.32
C ARG A 50 10.23 -15.43 -12.45
N ASN A 51 9.96 -16.50 -13.17
CA ASN A 51 10.81 -16.94 -14.29
C ASN A 51 10.78 -15.97 -15.47
N ALA A 52 9.66 -15.28 -15.68
CA ALA A 52 9.53 -14.26 -16.72
C ALA A 52 10.20 -12.94 -16.33
N LEU A 53 10.03 -12.47 -15.08
CA LEU A 53 10.52 -11.18 -14.61
C LEU A 53 11.99 -11.24 -14.17
N TYR A 54 12.43 -12.38 -13.61
CA TYR A 54 13.75 -12.54 -12.99
C TYR A 54 14.42 -13.86 -13.40
N PRO A 55 14.62 -14.10 -14.73
CA PRO A 55 15.15 -15.36 -15.22
C PRO A 55 16.56 -15.65 -14.66
N GLY A 56 16.73 -16.80 -14.04
CA GLY A 56 18.04 -17.23 -13.50
C GLY A 56 18.49 -16.52 -12.21
N HIS A 57 17.69 -15.61 -11.64
CA HIS A 57 18.05 -14.91 -10.41
C HIS A 57 17.51 -15.61 -9.19
N THR A 58 18.28 -15.54 -8.09
CA THR A 58 17.83 -15.95 -6.76
C THR A 58 17.22 -14.77 -6.04
N LEU A 59 16.02 -14.95 -5.49
CA LEU A 59 15.35 -13.97 -4.66
C LEU A 59 15.55 -14.35 -3.18
N VAL A 60 16.12 -13.45 -2.39
CA VAL A 60 16.32 -13.61 -0.95
C VAL A 60 15.05 -13.22 -0.21
N ALA A 61 14.43 -14.15 0.51
CA ALA A 61 13.16 -13.98 1.21
C ALA A 61 13.34 -14.06 2.74
N ASP A 62 14.30 -13.32 3.28
CA ASP A 62 14.64 -13.35 4.71
C ASP A 62 14.11 -12.14 5.50
N GLY A 63 13.45 -11.20 4.82
CA GLY A 63 12.94 -9.98 5.42
C GLY A 63 14.01 -9.02 5.93
N SER A 64 15.29 -9.21 5.54
CA SER A 64 16.42 -8.37 5.99
C SER A 64 16.45 -7.00 5.32
N VAL A 65 15.94 -6.89 4.08
CA VAL A 65 15.99 -5.66 3.27
C VAL A 65 14.61 -5.03 3.12
N VAL A 66 13.59 -5.83 2.84
CA VAL A 66 12.23 -5.33 2.57
C VAL A 66 11.20 -6.17 3.30
N GLN A 67 10.14 -5.51 3.73
CA GLN A 67 8.94 -6.14 4.27
C GLN A 67 7.70 -5.52 3.64
N ILE A 68 6.68 -6.35 3.39
CA ILE A 68 5.37 -5.92 2.94
C ILE A 68 4.32 -6.22 4.02
N ALA A 69 3.40 -5.30 4.24
CA ALA A 69 2.25 -5.49 5.10
C ALA A 69 0.97 -5.29 4.28
N ALA A 70 0.05 -6.24 4.40
CA ALA A 70 -1.29 -6.19 3.83
C ALA A 70 -2.26 -6.94 4.76
N PRO A 71 -3.55 -6.61 4.78
CA PRO A 71 -4.52 -7.32 5.62
C PRO A 71 -4.71 -8.75 5.12
N LEU A 72 -4.77 -9.73 6.04
CA LEU A 72 -5.12 -11.10 5.68
C LEU A 72 -6.50 -11.21 5.02
N ARG A 73 -7.45 -10.35 5.44
CA ARG A 73 -8.78 -10.24 4.87
C ARG A 73 -9.05 -8.77 4.56
N ALA A 74 -9.40 -8.49 3.32
CA ALA A 74 -9.86 -7.16 2.91
C ALA A 74 -11.36 -7.21 2.64
N ALA A 75 -12.09 -6.25 3.20
CA ALA A 75 -13.53 -6.14 3.01
C ALA A 75 -13.90 -5.73 1.58
N TYR A 76 -12.98 -5.05 0.88
CA TYR A 76 -13.19 -4.54 -0.46
C TYR A 76 -11.95 -4.77 -1.33
N GLY A 77 -12.08 -5.68 -2.30
CA GLY A 77 -10.97 -6.10 -3.18
C GLY A 77 -10.43 -4.99 -4.09
N ALA A 78 -11.24 -3.98 -4.39
CA ALA A 78 -10.80 -2.86 -5.25
C ALA A 78 -9.92 -1.83 -4.52
N SER A 79 -9.72 -1.94 -3.21
CA SER A 79 -8.94 -0.97 -2.43
C SER A 79 -8.26 -1.61 -1.22
N VAL A 80 -7.32 -2.51 -1.48
CA VAL A 80 -6.54 -3.20 -0.46
C VAL A 80 -5.33 -2.36 -0.08
N PRO A 81 -5.20 -1.91 1.18
CA PRO A 81 -4.05 -1.14 1.61
C PRO A 81 -2.80 -2.03 1.68
N VAL A 82 -1.71 -1.52 1.15
CA VAL A 82 -0.40 -2.17 1.16
C VAL A 82 0.63 -1.18 1.65
N ARG A 83 1.46 -1.61 2.60
CA ARG A 83 2.63 -0.87 3.08
C ARG A 83 3.87 -1.69 2.80
N ILE A 84 4.88 -1.05 2.21
CA ILE A 84 6.20 -1.58 1.97
C ILE A 84 7.18 -0.79 2.82
N THR A 85 8.00 -1.49 3.58
CA THR A 85 9.01 -0.90 4.46
C THR A 85 10.38 -1.46 4.08
N SER A 86 11.29 -0.56 3.72
CA SER A 86 12.70 -0.90 3.53
C SER A 86 13.45 -0.80 4.85
N LYS A 87 14.27 -1.79 5.15
CA LYS A 87 15.20 -1.75 6.30
C LYS A 87 16.56 -1.17 5.92
N LEU A 88 16.72 -0.80 4.65
CA LEU A 88 17.94 -0.25 4.09
C LEU A 88 17.77 1.24 3.84
N ALA A 89 18.68 2.05 4.39
CA ALA A 89 18.77 3.46 4.04
C ALA A 89 19.21 3.61 2.57
N GLN A 90 18.61 4.56 1.87
CA GLN A 90 19.00 4.92 0.49
C GLN A 90 20.25 5.78 0.53
N THR A 91 21.42 5.18 0.34
CA THR A 91 22.71 5.90 0.30
C THR A 91 23.35 5.73 -1.08
N PRO A 92 24.26 6.62 -1.51
CA PRO A 92 24.94 6.47 -2.79
C PRO A 92 25.71 5.13 -2.94
N GLN A 93 26.14 4.54 -1.83
CA GLN A 93 26.90 3.28 -1.82
C GLN A 93 25.99 2.06 -1.91
N ARG A 94 24.82 2.12 -1.26
CA ARG A 94 23.88 1.00 -1.23
C ARG A 94 22.44 1.51 -1.14
N TRP A 95 21.62 1.18 -2.14
CA TRP A 95 20.21 1.57 -2.17
C TRP A 95 19.36 0.55 -2.94
N VAL A 96 18.06 0.58 -2.70
CA VAL A 96 17.06 -0.08 -3.52
C VAL A 96 16.92 0.69 -4.82
N ARG A 97 17.36 0.09 -5.92
CA ARG A 97 17.34 0.70 -7.26
C ARG A 97 15.99 0.53 -7.95
N ARG A 98 15.38 -0.64 -7.77
CA ARG A 98 14.07 -0.97 -8.33
C ARG A 98 13.19 -1.64 -7.28
N MET A 99 11.89 -1.45 -7.42
CA MET A 99 10.90 -2.12 -6.60
C MET A 99 9.71 -2.49 -7.48
N ALA A 100 9.35 -3.77 -7.52
CA ALA A 100 8.17 -4.29 -8.19
C ALA A 100 7.14 -4.74 -7.16
N VAL A 101 5.87 -4.41 -7.38
CA VAL A 101 4.74 -4.90 -6.59
C VAL A 101 3.87 -5.77 -7.48
N VAL A 102 3.64 -6.99 -7.06
CA VAL A 102 2.97 -8.04 -7.84
C VAL A 102 1.79 -8.57 -7.05
N VAL A 103 0.66 -8.78 -7.73
CA VAL A 103 -0.50 -9.52 -7.22
C VAL A 103 -0.64 -10.77 -8.08
N ASP A 104 -0.27 -11.94 -7.55
CA ASP A 104 -0.03 -13.16 -8.33
C ASP A 104 -1.17 -13.52 -9.29
N LYS A 105 -2.43 -13.35 -8.85
CA LYS A 105 -3.61 -13.81 -9.60
C LYS A 105 -4.41 -12.70 -10.29
N ASN A 106 -3.92 -11.46 -10.24
CA ASN A 106 -4.58 -10.41 -10.99
C ASN A 106 -4.44 -10.64 -12.52
N PRO A 107 -5.40 -10.19 -13.33
CA PRO A 107 -5.29 -10.23 -14.80
C PRO A 107 -4.02 -9.53 -15.31
N SER A 108 -3.60 -8.44 -14.65
CA SER A 108 -2.29 -7.83 -14.80
C SER A 108 -1.54 -7.92 -13.47
N PRO A 109 -0.66 -8.92 -13.31
CA PRO A 109 -0.02 -9.20 -12.02
C PRO A 109 0.98 -8.14 -11.58
N LEU A 110 1.76 -7.55 -12.48
CA LEU A 110 2.73 -6.49 -12.16
C LEU A 110 1.99 -5.16 -11.98
N ALA A 111 1.57 -4.88 -10.75
CA ALA A 111 0.78 -3.70 -10.44
C ALA A 111 1.58 -2.39 -10.47
N VAL A 112 2.84 -2.44 -10.02
CA VAL A 112 3.72 -1.27 -9.93
C VAL A 112 5.16 -1.69 -10.19
N ASN A 113 5.89 -0.88 -10.96
CA ASN A 113 7.34 -1.01 -11.13
C ASN A 113 7.98 0.36 -10.91
N LEU A 114 8.84 0.45 -9.90
CA LEU A 114 9.47 1.70 -9.46
C LEU A 114 10.96 1.69 -9.78
N ALA A 115 11.45 2.78 -10.33
CA ALA A 115 12.88 3.12 -10.36
C ALA A 115 13.13 4.18 -9.28
N LEU A 116 14.00 3.88 -8.33
CA LEU A 116 14.23 4.68 -7.13
C LEU A 116 15.59 5.33 -7.16
N THR A 117 15.75 6.41 -6.39
CA THR A 117 17.04 7.10 -6.25
C THR A 117 17.41 7.23 -4.76
N PRO A 118 18.71 7.52 -4.46
CA PRO A 118 19.12 7.82 -3.10
C PRO A 118 18.41 9.03 -2.47
N LEU A 119 17.82 9.92 -3.29
CA LEU A 119 17.10 11.10 -2.81
C LEU A 119 15.84 10.74 -1.97
N MET A 120 15.39 9.50 -2.04
CA MET A 120 14.31 9.02 -1.18
C MET A 120 14.70 8.95 0.32
N GLY A 121 15.97 8.78 0.65
CA GLY A 121 16.43 8.55 2.02
C GLY A 121 16.02 7.18 2.58
N GLN A 122 14.78 6.77 2.35
CA GLN A 122 14.22 5.46 2.72
C GLN A 122 13.21 5.02 1.66
N ALA A 123 13.34 3.79 1.16
CA ALA A 123 12.46 3.25 0.11
C ALA A 123 11.16 2.65 0.67
N ASP A 124 10.42 3.45 1.44
CA ASP A 124 9.12 3.06 1.98
C ASP A 124 8.00 3.57 1.07
N PHE A 125 6.97 2.73 0.88
CA PHE A 125 5.77 3.10 0.13
C PHE A 125 4.51 2.63 0.82
N GLU A 126 3.46 3.44 0.74
CA GLU A 126 2.09 3.01 1.00
C GLU A 126 1.25 3.29 -0.23
N LEU A 127 0.44 2.33 -0.62
CA LEU A 127 -0.46 2.42 -1.76
C LEU A 127 -1.66 1.51 -1.57
N ARG A 128 -2.62 1.58 -2.50
CA ARG A 128 -3.77 0.70 -2.53
C ARG A 128 -3.81 -0.07 -3.83
N LEU A 129 -4.09 -1.36 -3.73
CA LEU A 129 -4.15 -2.26 -4.88
C LEU A 129 -5.54 -2.87 -5.04
N ARG A 130 -5.89 -3.21 -6.26
CA ARG A 130 -6.97 -4.12 -6.57
C ARG A 130 -6.45 -5.54 -6.40
N VAL A 131 -7.22 -6.40 -5.76
CA VAL A 131 -6.95 -7.84 -5.64
C VAL A 131 -8.20 -8.58 -6.10
N ASP A 132 -8.06 -9.34 -7.17
CA ASP A 132 -9.22 -9.94 -7.86
C ASP A 132 -9.60 -11.30 -7.31
N GLU A 133 -8.61 -12.09 -6.90
CA GLU A 133 -8.80 -13.39 -6.26
C GLU A 133 -7.99 -13.48 -4.97
N TYR A 134 -8.28 -14.47 -4.14
CA TYR A 134 -7.43 -14.85 -3.01
C TYR A 134 -6.00 -15.09 -3.51
N SER A 135 -5.09 -14.19 -3.17
CA SER A 135 -3.78 -14.10 -3.81
C SER A 135 -2.69 -13.66 -2.86
N HIS A 136 -1.43 -13.95 -3.21
CA HIS A 136 -0.32 -13.24 -2.61
C HIS A 136 -0.14 -11.86 -3.26
N VAL A 137 0.14 -10.89 -2.42
CA VAL A 137 0.70 -9.59 -2.81
C VAL A 137 2.18 -9.64 -2.45
N ARG A 138 3.04 -9.39 -3.42
CA ARG A 138 4.50 -9.51 -3.30
C ARG A 138 5.19 -8.19 -3.57
N VAL A 139 6.31 -7.99 -2.90
CA VAL A 139 7.30 -6.98 -3.26
C VAL A 139 8.60 -7.67 -3.63
N VAL A 140 9.19 -7.24 -4.73
CA VAL A 140 10.56 -7.62 -5.12
C VAL A 140 11.37 -6.35 -5.26
N VAL A 141 12.49 -6.26 -4.56
CA VAL A 141 13.41 -5.14 -4.66
C VAL A 141 14.74 -5.60 -5.23
N GLU A 142 15.32 -4.77 -6.11
CA GLU A 142 16.64 -4.92 -6.66
C GLU A 142 17.55 -3.85 -6.06
N LEU A 143 18.64 -4.27 -5.44
CA LEU A 143 19.66 -3.35 -4.97
C LEU A 143 20.57 -2.88 -6.11
N ASN A 144 21.32 -1.82 -5.87
CA ASN A 144 22.28 -1.31 -6.86
C ASN A 144 23.46 -2.27 -7.15
N ASP A 145 23.67 -3.29 -6.30
CA ASP A 145 24.62 -4.38 -6.53
C ASP A 145 24.03 -5.55 -7.34
N GLY A 146 22.75 -5.47 -7.74
CA GLY A 146 22.03 -6.48 -8.50
C GLY A 146 21.41 -7.59 -7.66
N THR A 147 21.57 -7.59 -6.33
CA THR A 147 20.91 -8.57 -5.47
C THR A 147 19.40 -8.32 -5.39
N LEU A 148 18.61 -9.41 -5.38
CA LEU A 148 17.17 -9.37 -5.32
C LEU A 148 16.66 -9.85 -3.98
N HIS A 149 15.77 -9.07 -3.35
CA HIS A 149 15.10 -9.43 -2.12
C HIS A 149 13.59 -9.36 -2.31
N THR A 150 12.86 -10.21 -1.58
CA THR A 150 11.40 -10.31 -1.70
C THR A 150 10.73 -10.55 -0.36
N ASP A 151 9.49 -10.12 -0.25
CA ASP A 151 8.56 -10.50 0.82
C ASP A 151 7.14 -10.57 0.24
N SER A 152 6.25 -11.30 0.89
CA SER A 152 4.87 -11.48 0.44
C SER A 152 3.87 -11.56 1.57
N ARG A 153 2.60 -11.27 1.25
CA ARG A 153 1.46 -11.47 2.16
C ARG A 153 0.28 -12.05 1.39
N TYR A 154 -0.35 -13.04 1.99
CA TYR A 154 -1.57 -13.61 1.45
C TYR A 154 -2.77 -12.76 1.82
N VAL A 155 -3.58 -12.40 0.83
CA VAL A 155 -4.79 -11.58 0.99
C VAL A 155 -6.01 -12.37 0.53
N LYS A 156 -7.01 -12.41 1.40
CA LYS A 156 -8.31 -13.07 1.15
C LYS A 156 -9.34 -12.01 0.82
N THR A 157 -9.58 -11.81 -0.46
CA THR A 157 -10.61 -10.94 -1.02
C THR A 157 -10.86 -11.33 -2.48
N SER A 158 -11.90 -10.82 -3.11
CA SER A 158 -12.23 -11.12 -4.50
C SER A 158 -12.94 -9.96 -5.20
N GLY A 159 -12.96 -10.01 -6.54
CA GLY A 159 -13.70 -9.08 -7.38
C GLY A 159 -13.12 -7.66 -7.42
N GLY A 160 -11.83 -7.51 -7.12
CA GLY A 160 -11.21 -6.18 -7.08
C GLY A 160 -11.12 -5.50 -8.43
N CYS A 161 -10.92 -6.28 -9.51
CA CYS A 161 -10.80 -5.74 -10.86
C CYS A 161 -12.15 -5.50 -11.54
N SER A 162 -13.22 -6.18 -11.11
CA SER A 162 -14.57 -6.03 -11.65
C SER A 162 -15.49 -5.15 -10.79
N ALA A 163 -14.98 -4.58 -9.69
CA ALA A 163 -15.75 -3.73 -8.80
C ALA A 163 -16.28 -2.49 -9.55
N PRO A 164 -17.52 -2.07 -9.29
CA PRO A 164 -18.10 -0.91 -9.95
C PRO A 164 -17.23 0.35 -9.74
N PRO A 165 -16.97 1.13 -10.81
CA PRO A 165 -16.16 2.33 -10.72
C PRO A 165 -16.91 3.46 -10.02
N ASN A 166 -16.17 4.30 -9.31
CA ASN A 166 -16.69 5.56 -8.77
C ASN A 166 -16.66 6.64 -9.85
N ARG A 167 -17.82 7.09 -10.31
CA ARG A 167 -17.96 8.12 -11.36
C ARG A 167 -18.22 9.54 -10.81
N GLY A 168 -18.14 9.72 -9.49
CA GLY A 168 -18.54 10.99 -8.84
C GLY A 168 -17.64 12.19 -9.12
N ALA A 169 -16.46 12.00 -9.71
CA ALA A 169 -15.45 13.03 -9.88
C ALA A 169 -14.77 13.05 -11.26
N LEU A 170 -15.47 12.63 -12.32
CA LEU A 170 -14.90 12.55 -13.67
C LEU A 170 -14.35 13.90 -14.18
N GLN A 171 -14.95 15.01 -13.78
CA GLN A 171 -14.50 16.38 -14.11
C GLN A 171 -13.16 16.76 -13.44
N LEU A 172 -12.70 15.96 -12.48
CA LEU A 172 -11.44 16.19 -11.76
C LEU A 172 -10.33 15.25 -12.23
N ILE A 173 -10.57 14.41 -13.25
CA ILE A 173 -9.57 13.50 -13.78
C ILE A 173 -8.28 14.25 -14.08
N GLY A 174 -7.16 13.72 -13.59
CA GLY A 174 -5.82 14.26 -13.74
C GLY A 174 -5.44 15.29 -12.67
N ARG A 175 -6.36 15.74 -11.82
CA ARG A 175 -5.99 16.59 -10.69
C ARG A 175 -4.98 15.86 -9.80
N THR A 176 -3.76 16.38 -9.79
CA THR A 176 -2.63 15.79 -9.07
C THR A 176 -2.24 16.69 -7.91
N GLN A 177 -2.15 16.12 -6.71
CA GLN A 177 -1.93 16.87 -5.47
C GLN A 177 -0.88 16.18 -4.61
N PHE A 178 -0.06 16.99 -3.94
CA PHE A 178 0.84 16.53 -2.88
C PHE A 178 0.32 16.93 -1.51
N ARG A 179 0.65 16.11 -0.51
CA ARG A 179 0.47 16.42 0.89
C ARG A 179 1.70 15.97 1.68
N LEU A 180 2.30 16.85 2.47
CA LEU A 180 3.29 16.46 3.47
C LEU A 180 2.61 15.89 4.71
N GLN A 181 3.22 14.92 5.34
CA GLN A 181 2.73 14.35 6.61
C GLN A 181 3.07 15.24 7.83
N ALA A 182 4.11 16.08 7.70
CA ALA A 182 4.57 17.03 8.70
C ALA A 182 5.22 18.26 8.01
N PRO A 183 5.46 19.36 8.72
CA PRO A 183 6.28 20.46 8.19
C PRO A 183 7.62 19.97 7.67
N PRO A 184 8.14 20.54 6.55
CA PRO A 184 9.36 20.03 5.92
C PRO A 184 10.58 20.25 6.81
N ARG A 185 11.48 19.25 6.81
CA ARG A 185 12.79 19.30 7.47
C ARG A 185 13.86 19.11 6.42
N PHE A 186 14.63 20.15 6.16
CA PHE A 186 15.69 20.12 5.16
C PHE A 186 16.89 19.29 5.65
N GLY A 187 17.43 18.45 4.76
CA GLY A 187 18.51 17.51 5.09
C GLY A 187 18.07 16.24 5.82
N GLU A 188 16.77 16.11 6.15
CA GLU A 188 16.21 14.93 6.80
C GLU A 188 15.21 14.22 5.89
N THR A 189 14.89 12.97 6.22
CA THR A 189 13.84 12.21 5.52
C THR A 189 12.46 12.78 5.87
N ASN A 190 11.72 13.19 4.85
CA ASN A 190 10.34 13.67 4.94
C ASN A 190 9.40 12.66 4.29
N SER A 191 8.17 12.58 4.77
CA SER A 191 7.13 11.77 4.16
C SER A 191 6.13 12.64 3.43
N ALA A 192 5.90 12.34 2.17
CA ALA A 192 4.91 12.98 1.31
C ALA A 192 3.95 11.94 0.73
N GLU A 193 2.81 12.43 0.30
CA GLU A 193 1.80 11.66 -0.41
C GLU A 193 1.46 12.40 -1.71
N VAL A 194 1.44 11.68 -2.82
CA VAL A 194 0.93 12.16 -4.10
C VAL A 194 -0.35 11.41 -4.43
N THR A 195 -1.40 12.14 -4.78
CA THR A 195 -2.68 11.59 -5.22
C THR A 195 -3.03 12.12 -6.60
N VAL A 196 -3.41 11.22 -7.49
CA VAL A 196 -3.94 11.55 -8.83
C VAL A 196 -5.42 11.18 -8.84
N ILE A 197 -6.32 12.14 -9.05
CA ILE A 197 -7.74 11.84 -9.22
C ILE A 197 -7.92 11.16 -10.58
N HIS A 198 -8.26 9.88 -10.56
CA HIS A 198 -8.37 9.07 -11.76
C HIS A 198 -9.23 7.83 -11.48
N PRO A 199 -10.13 7.42 -12.38
CA PRO A 199 -10.98 6.25 -12.16
C PRO A 199 -10.18 4.93 -12.09
N ASN A 200 -9.04 4.86 -12.78
CA ASN A 200 -8.26 3.64 -12.93
C ASN A 200 -9.15 2.44 -13.33
N ASP A 201 -9.93 2.65 -14.40
CA ASP A 201 -10.79 1.60 -14.95
C ASP A 201 -9.94 0.46 -15.49
N THR A 202 -10.33 -0.76 -15.16
CA THR A 202 -9.56 -1.96 -15.46
C THR A 202 -9.89 -2.59 -16.82
N GLY A 203 -11.06 -2.30 -17.36
CA GLY A 203 -11.61 -3.01 -18.52
C GLY A 203 -12.50 -4.21 -18.15
N PHE A 204 -12.56 -4.58 -16.88
CA PHE A 204 -13.38 -5.68 -16.35
C PHE A 204 -14.65 -5.21 -15.63
N GLU A 205 -14.83 -3.89 -15.49
CA GLU A 205 -16.03 -3.31 -14.91
C GLU A 205 -17.16 -3.29 -15.94
N LEU A 206 -18.35 -3.69 -15.50
CA LEU A 206 -19.57 -3.67 -16.32
C LEU A 206 -20.36 -2.37 -16.05
N ASN A 207 -20.66 -1.63 -17.11
CA ASN A 207 -21.61 -0.53 -17.04
C ASN A 207 -23.04 -1.10 -16.90
N GLN A 208 -23.68 -0.83 -15.77
CA GLN A 208 -24.98 -1.37 -15.42
C GLN A 208 -26.13 -0.88 -16.33
N VAL A 209 -25.95 0.24 -17.03
CA VAL A 209 -26.96 0.82 -17.93
C VAL A 209 -26.83 0.27 -19.34
N THR A 210 -25.61 0.25 -19.87
CA THR A 210 -25.35 -0.20 -21.26
C THR A 210 -25.10 -1.69 -21.37
N VAL A 211 -24.85 -2.36 -20.25
CA VAL A 211 -24.46 -3.78 -20.16
C VAL A 211 -23.20 -4.08 -21.02
N MET A 212 -22.31 -3.09 -21.13
CA MET A 212 -21.05 -3.21 -21.85
C MET A 212 -19.88 -3.03 -20.85
N TYR A 213 -18.77 -3.66 -21.14
CA TYR A 213 -17.54 -3.41 -20.37
C TYR A 213 -17.07 -1.97 -20.58
N ILE A 214 -16.60 -1.35 -19.48
CA ILE A 214 -16.01 -0.03 -19.52
C ILE A 214 -14.57 -0.19 -20.03
N PRO A 215 -14.16 0.53 -21.10
CA PRO A 215 -12.79 0.45 -21.59
C PRO A 215 -11.75 0.79 -20.51
N PRO A 216 -10.58 0.14 -20.50
CA PRO A 216 -9.55 0.42 -19.54
C PRO A 216 -9.06 1.88 -19.67
N HIS A 217 -8.99 2.58 -18.55
CA HIS A 217 -8.48 3.94 -18.48
C HIS A 217 -7.79 4.15 -17.12
N PHE A 218 -6.47 4.16 -17.11
CA PHE A 218 -5.68 4.15 -15.87
C PHE A 218 -4.40 4.99 -16.01
N VAL A 219 -3.84 5.40 -14.88
CA VAL A 219 -2.53 6.09 -14.83
C VAL A 219 -1.44 5.08 -15.16
N ARG A 220 -0.65 5.37 -16.20
CA ARG A 220 0.46 4.53 -16.69
C ARG A 220 1.78 4.89 -16.05
N THR A 221 2.09 6.19 -15.98
CA THR A 221 3.36 6.64 -15.41
C THR A 221 3.15 7.78 -14.43
N LEU A 222 3.93 7.75 -13.37
CA LEU A 222 4.02 8.82 -12.38
C LEU A 222 5.50 9.05 -12.06
N LYS A 223 6.03 10.22 -12.43
CA LYS A 223 7.41 10.64 -12.15
C LYS A 223 7.41 11.72 -11.10
N VAL A 224 8.16 11.51 -10.03
CA VAL A 224 8.31 12.49 -8.95
C VAL A 224 9.74 13.00 -8.89
N SER A 225 9.89 14.32 -8.91
CA SER A 225 11.18 15.00 -8.81
C SER A 225 11.15 16.11 -7.75
N TYR A 226 12.31 16.41 -7.19
CA TYR A 226 12.54 17.54 -6.29
C TYR A 226 13.60 18.46 -6.89
N ASN A 227 13.26 19.73 -7.15
CA ASN A 227 14.11 20.70 -7.85
C ASN A 227 14.69 20.13 -9.16
N GLY A 228 13.89 19.34 -9.90
CA GLY A 228 14.30 18.69 -11.15
C GLY A 228 15.09 17.38 -10.96
N ALA A 229 15.62 17.08 -9.77
CA ALA A 229 16.28 15.80 -9.48
C ALA A 229 15.23 14.70 -9.24
N PRO A 230 15.34 13.53 -9.90
CA PRO A 230 14.37 12.45 -9.73
C PRO A 230 14.41 11.88 -8.31
N VAL A 231 13.22 11.74 -7.71
CA VAL A 231 13.00 11.00 -6.46
C VAL A 231 12.67 9.55 -6.79
N PHE A 232 11.67 9.34 -7.62
CA PHE A 232 11.33 8.04 -8.22
C PHE A 232 10.55 8.21 -9.51
N ASP A 233 10.61 7.19 -10.37
CA ASP A 233 9.73 6.98 -11.51
C ASP A 233 8.92 5.71 -11.27
N ALA A 234 7.61 5.75 -11.53
CA ALA A 234 6.69 4.64 -11.37
C ALA A 234 6.00 4.32 -12.70
N ASP A 235 6.08 3.07 -13.13
CA ASP A 235 5.15 2.48 -14.09
C ASP A 235 4.03 1.82 -13.29
N LEU A 236 2.80 2.20 -13.59
CA LEU A 236 1.59 1.75 -12.90
C LEU A 236 0.69 0.99 -13.86
N ASP A 237 -0.12 0.11 -13.31
CA ASP A 237 -1.12 -0.64 -14.08
C ASP A 237 -2.51 -0.47 -13.43
N PHE A 238 -3.56 -0.91 -14.11
CA PHE A 238 -4.93 -0.87 -13.58
C PHE A 238 -5.13 -1.69 -12.29
N SER A 239 -4.16 -2.53 -11.91
CA SER A 239 -4.13 -3.18 -10.59
C SER A 239 -3.88 -2.21 -9.43
N VAL A 240 -3.51 -0.97 -9.70
CA VAL A 240 -3.57 0.11 -8.70
C VAL A 240 -5.01 0.61 -8.59
N SER A 241 -5.47 0.83 -7.35
CA SER A 241 -6.85 1.27 -7.07
C SER A 241 -7.20 2.61 -7.73
N GLU A 242 -8.47 2.93 -7.80
CA GLU A 242 -8.94 4.27 -8.20
C GLU A 242 -8.26 5.36 -7.36
N ASN A 243 -8.10 6.54 -7.93
CA ASN A 243 -7.38 7.65 -7.33
C ASN A 243 -5.99 7.23 -6.81
N PRO A 244 -5.08 6.78 -7.71
CA PRO A 244 -3.75 6.35 -7.32
C PRO A 244 -3.12 7.28 -6.32
N THR A 245 -2.81 6.74 -5.15
CA THR A 245 -2.21 7.47 -4.04
C THR A 245 -0.98 6.72 -3.59
N LEU A 246 0.18 7.38 -3.66
CA LEU A 246 1.45 6.84 -3.23
C LEU A 246 2.01 7.71 -2.11
N ARG A 247 2.18 7.14 -0.92
CA ARG A 247 2.99 7.75 0.13
C ARG A 247 4.42 7.25 -0.01
N PHE A 248 5.36 8.17 0.09
CA PHE A 248 6.78 7.92 -0.11
C PHE A 248 7.63 8.85 0.75
N ASN A 249 8.92 8.58 0.81
CA ASN A 249 9.88 9.42 1.51
C ASN A 249 10.80 10.16 0.52
N PHE A 250 11.34 11.32 0.95
CA PHE A 250 12.36 12.06 0.22
C PHE A 250 13.16 12.95 1.16
N VAL A 251 14.37 13.35 0.73
CA VAL A 251 15.28 14.21 1.50
C VAL A 251 15.49 15.53 0.76
N PRO A 252 14.73 16.58 1.08
CA PRO A 252 14.95 17.91 0.49
C PRO A 252 16.21 18.56 1.07
N ALA A 253 17.12 19.02 0.20
CA ALA A 253 18.34 19.69 0.63
C ALA A 253 18.13 21.15 1.11
N GLY A 254 17.00 21.77 0.76
CA GLY A 254 16.65 23.16 1.07
C GLY A 254 15.30 23.52 0.48
N PRO A 255 14.87 24.78 0.48
CA PRO A 255 13.63 25.21 -0.17
C PRO A 255 13.57 24.82 -1.66
N GLY A 256 12.37 24.55 -2.15
CA GLY A 256 12.23 24.11 -3.53
C GLY A 256 10.85 23.56 -3.88
N GLU A 257 10.81 22.80 -4.97
CA GLU A 257 9.58 22.31 -5.54
C GLU A 257 9.59 20.79 -5.69
N LEU A 258 8.60 20.13 -5.11
CA LEU A 258 8.25 18.74 -5.39
C LEU A 258 7.25 18.73 -6.54
N ARG A 259 7.58 18.01 -7.63
CA ARG A 259 6.79 17.96 -8.86
C ARG A 259 6.44 16.53 -9.22
N ALA A 260 5.17 16.30 -9.58
CA ALA A 260 4.72 15.07 -10.21
C ALA A 260 4.37 15.31 -11.67
N GLN A 261 4.81 14.41 -12.54
CA GLN A 261 4.41 14.32 -13.94
C GLN A 261 3.68 12.98 -14.12
N VAL A 262 2.50 13.02 -14.68
CA VAL A 262 1.60 11.87 -14.82
C VAL A 262 1.21 11.71 -16.27
N VAL A 263 1.18 10.45 -16.76
CA VAL A 263 0.62 10.10 -18.07
C VAL A 263 -0.34 8.92 -17.86
N ASP A 264 -1.52 9.03 -18.44
CA ASP A 264 -2.51 7.94 -18.39
C ASP A 264 -2.45 7.03 -19.65
N SER A 265 -3.31 6.02 -19.68
CA SER A 265 -3.39 5.07 -20.81
C SER A 265 -4.00 5.68 -22.09
N HIS A 266 -4.58 6.87 -22.02
CA HIS A 266 -5.05 7.66 -23.16
C HIS A 266 -4.07 8.76 -23.58
N GLU A 267 -2.82 8.71 -23.09
CA GLU A 267 -1.73 9.68 -23.35
C GLU A 267 -2.02 11.09 -22.83
N ALA A 268 -3.04 11.27 -21.97
CA ALA A 268 -3.27 12.54 -21.30
C ALA A 268 -2.18 12.79 -20.25
N GLN A 269 -1.73 14.05 -20.16
CA GLN A 269 -0.63 14.45 -19.27
C GLN A 269 -1.15 15.41 -18.20
N PHE A 270 -0.70 15.15 -16.97
CA PHE A 270 -1.08 15.95 -15.81
C PHE A 270 0.14 16.29 -14.98
N THR A 271 0.05 17.36 -14.22
CA THR A 271 1.13 17.82 -13.34
C THR A 271 0.59 18.24 -11.99
N GLY A 272 1.28 17.86 -10.92
CA GLY A 272 1.08 18.36 -9.57
C GLY A 272 2.35 18.98 -9.03
N VAL A 273 2.22 20.03 -8.21
CA VAL A 273 3.35 20.78 -7.66
C VAL A 273 3.10 21.11 -6.20
N LEU A 274 4.14 21.03 -5.38
CA LEU A 274 4.15 21.50 -4.01
C LEU A 274 5.44 22.27 -3.73
N SER A 275 5.32 23.54 -3.38
CA SER A 275 6.45 24.36 -2.96
C SER A 275 6.76 24.11 -1.49
N LEU A 276 8.04 23.89 -1.18
CA LEU A 276 8.59 23.77 0.16
C LEU A 276 9.38 25.03 0.49
N THR A 277 9.01 25.69 1.57
CA THR A 277 9.61 26.96 2.05
C THR A 277 10.14 26.81 3.47
#